data_d3d6ef20b387ee562844922a4749b478
#
_entry.id   d3d6ef20b387ee562844922a4749b478
#
_cell.length_a   1.000
_cell.length_b   1.000
_cell.length_c   1.000
_cell.angle_alpha   90.00
_cell.angle_beta   90.00
_cell.angle_gamma   90.00
#
_symmetry.space_group_name_H-M   'P 1'
#
loop_
_entity.id
_entity.type
_entity.pdbx_description
1 polymer ?
#
loop_
_entity_poly.entity_id
_entity_poly.type
_entity_poly.pdbx_seq_one_letter_code
_entity_poly.pdbx_strand_id
1 'polypeptide(L)'
;MSTSDSSTSPPGALIVPDLVRLDVPVGPDKKDVIEYLADVVASAGRADTPEGLAADALAREATAPTGIPGGIAIPHCRSPHVLAPSLGFARLAGGVDFGAADGESANLVFMIAAPAGADDFHLKLLAKLARGLMKPEFTGALRSAATPQDVARIITEQVQPELLEEGAQAAGAGGADGAAERAADAGSGAG
;
A
#
# COMPACT_ATOMS: atom_id res chain seq x y z
N MET A 1 7.47 12.73 32.88
CA MET A 1 7.79 13.45 31.62
C MET A 1 7.80 12.43 30.53
N SER A 2 6.67 12.28 29.82
CA SER A 2 6.52 11.35 28.71
C SER A 2 7.03 12.03 27.47
N THR A 3 8.15 11.57 26.95
CA THR A 3 8.63 11.96 25.63
C THR A 3 7.80 11.19 24.60
N SER A 4 6.83 11.86 24.02
CA SER A 4 6.17 11.38 22.80
C SER A 4 7.19 11.43 21.68
N ASP A 5 7.77 10.28 21.38
CA ASP A 5 8.60 10.10 20.20
C ASP A 5 7.67 10.12 18.99
N SER A 6 7.44 11.29 18.46
CA SER A 6 6.76 11.47 17.19
C SER A 6 7.72 11.03 16.08
N SER A 7 7.76 9.73 15.83
CA SER A 7 8.43 9.18 14.64
C SER A 7 7.75 9.75 13.40
N THR A 8 8.21 10.90 12.95
CA THR A 8 7.81 11.49 11.68
C THR A 8 8.33 10.58 10.57
N SER A 9 7.46 9.70 10.08
CA SER A 9 7.76 8.90 8.89
C SER A 9 7.99 9.81 7.70
N PRO A 10 8.98 9.52 6.85
CA PRO A 10 9.25 10.33 5.69
C PRO A 10 8.03 10.41 4.76
N PRO A 11 7.73 11.58 4.19
CA PRO A 11 6.66 11.71 3.21
C PRO A 11 6.95 10.79 2.00
N GLY A 12 6.00 9.92 1.68
CA GLY A 12 6.11 8.95 0.59
C GLY A 12 6.40 7.51 1.01
N ALA A 13 6.60 7.22 2.30
CA ALA A 13 6.73 5.85 2.78
C ALA A 13 5.45 5.04 2.50
N LEU A 14 5.59 3.87 1.84
CA LEU A 14 4.47 2.97 1.53
C LEU A 14 3.86 2.35 2.77
N ILE A 15 4.69 2.01 3.74
CA ILE A 15 4.28 1.42 5.00
C ILE A 15 4.96 2.17 6.16
N VAL A 16 4.15 2.44 7.17
CA VAL A 16 4.57 3.06 8.42
C VAL A 16 3.98 2.24 9.57
N PRO A 17 4.50 2.35 10.81
CA PRO A 17 3.96 1.57 11.94
C PRO A 17 2.45 1.70 12.14
N ASP A 18 1.87 2.86 11.83
CA ASP A 18 0.44 3.11 11.93
C ASP A 18 -0.41 2.28 10.95
N LEU A 19 0.21 1.72 9.89
CA LEU A 19 -0.42 0.82 8.94
C LEU A 19 -0.27 -0.66 9.30
N VAL A 20 0.33 -0.98 10.44
CA VAL A 20 0.62 -2.34 10.88
C VAL A 20 -0.23 -2.72 12.09
N ARG A 21 -0.84 -3.90 12.03
CA ARG A 21 -1.59 -4.49 13.13
C ARG A 21 -1.11 -5.91 13.41
N LEU A 22 -0.84 -6.22 14.66
CA LEU A 22 -0.29 -7.50 15.08
C LEU A 22 -1.28 -8.26 15.97
N ASP A 23 -1.44 -9.54 15.66
CA ASP A 23 -2.19 -10.51 16.46
C ASP A 23 -3.64 -10.08 16.76
N VAL A 24 -4.28 -9.50 15.71
CA VAL A 24 -5.64 -8.96 15.83
C VAL A 24 -6.69 -10.04 15.57
N PRO A 25 -7.77 -10.08 16.38
CA PRO A 25 -8.83 -11.09 16.25
C PRO A 25 -9.91 -10.62 15.25
N VAL A 26 -9.52 -10.40 14.00
CA VAL A 26 -10.42 -9.95 12.93
C VAL A 26 -10.84 -11.13 12.06
N GLY A 27 -12.08 -11.21 11.72
CA GLY A 27 -12.72 -12.28 10.97
C GLY A 27 -14.13 -12.55 11.47
N PRO A 28 -14.80 -13.65 11.08
CA PRO A 28 -14.24 -14.82 10.39
C PRO A 28 -14.09 -14.68 8.88
N ASP A 29 -14.71 -13.67 8.27
CA ASP A 29 -14.75 -13.54 6.82
C ASP A 29 -13.67 -12.59 6.27
N LYS A 30 -13.24 -12.82 5.02
CA LYS A 30 -12.31 -11.93 4.34
C LYS A 30 -12.85 -10.49 4.20
N LYS A 31 -14.16 -10.33 4.14
CA LYS A 31 -14.81 -9.03 4.14
C LYS A 31 -14.44 -8.23 5.40
N ASP A 32 -14.53 -8.86 6.58
CA ASP A 32 -14.20 -8.21 7.85
C ASP A 32 -12.73 -7.73 7.87
N VAL A 33 -11.84 -8.55 7.33
CA VAL A 33 -10.40 -8.22 7.26
C VAL A 33 -10.14 -7.05 6.31
N ILE A 34 -10.78 -7.04 5.15
CA ILE A 34 -10.65 -5.97 4.15
C ILE A 34 -11.20 -4.65 4.70
N GLU A 35 -12.37 -4.67 5.32
CA GLU A 35 -12.98 -3.49 5.96
C GLU A 35 -12.09 -2.96 7.09
N TYR A 36 -11.57 -3.85 7.92
CA TYR A 36 -10.65 -3.49 9.00
C TYR A 36 -9.36 -2.82 8.49
N LEU A 37 -8.74 -3.38 7.46
CA LEU A 37 -7.54 -2.79 6.87
C LEU A 37 -7.82 -1.47 6.15
N ALA A 38 -9.00 -1.33 5.53
CA ALA A 38 -9.43 -0.06 4.94
C ALA A 38 -9.56 1.03 6.02
N ASP A 39 -10.11 0.70 7.19
CA ASP A 39 -10.15 1.60 8.35
C ASP A 39 -8.74 1.99 8.81
N VAL A 40 -7.81 1.05 8.86
CA VAL A 40 -6.41 1.31 9.21
C VAL A 40 -5.77 2.29 8.25
N VAL A 41 -5.96 2.10 6.95
CA VAL A 41 -5.41 2.99 5.90
C VAL A 41 -6.02 4.38 5.97
N ALA A 42 -7.33 4.48 6.14
CA ALA A 42 -8.03 5.77 6.28
C ALA A 42 -7.63 6.51 7.56
N SER A 43 -7.52 5.80 8.69
CA SER A 43 -7.11 6.38 9.98
C SER A 43 -5.68 6.90 9.96
N ALA A 44 -4.82 6.35 9.09
CA ALA A 44 -3.48 6.86 8.86
C ALA A 44 -3.43 8.06 7.88
N GLY A 45 -4.59 8.59 7.46
CA GLY A 45 -4.69 9.71 6.54
C GLY A 45 -4.35 9.37 5.09
N ARG A 46 -4.39 8.09 4.72
CA ARG A 46 -4.00 7.60 3.40
C ARG A 46 -5.19 7.36 2.46
N ALA A 47 -6.41 7.41 2.97
CA ALA A 47 -7.65 7.36 2.20
C ALA A 47 -8.65 8.37 2.76
N ASP A 48 -9.53 8.88 1.90
CA ASP A 48 -10.54 9.87 2.29
C ASP A 48 -11.73 9.24 3.02
N THR A 49 -12.12 8.02 2.61
CA THR A 49 -13.16 7.24 3.28
C THR A 49 -12.79 5.76 3.37
N PRO A 50 -12.93 5.13 4.54
CA PRO A 50 -12.69 3.69 4.67
C PRO A 50 -13.72 2.85 3.90
N GLU A 51 -14.98 3.27 3.86
CA GLU A 51 -16.07 2.57 3.18
C GLU A 51 -15.83 2.52 1.66
N GLY A 52 -15.40 3.63 1.06
CA GLY A 52 -15.07 3.70 -0.36
C GLY A 52 -13.91 2.80 -0.73
N LEU A 53 -12.84 2.85 0.05
CA LEU A 53 -11.68 1.98 -0.13
C LEU A 53 -12.05 0.50 0.04
N ALA A 54 -12.82 0.16 1.07
CA ALA A 54 -13.26 -1.20 1.32
C ALA A 54 -14.14 -1.73 0.17
N ALA A 55 -15.06 -0.93 -0.34
CA ALA A 55 -15.93 -1.30 -1.46
C ALA A 55 -15.11 -1.64 -2.72
N ASP A 56 -14.11 -0.83 -3.05
CA ASP A 56 -13.25 -1.06 -4.22
C ASP A 56 -12.36 -2.29 -4.04
N ALA A 57 -11.82 -2.51 -2.85
CA ALA A 57 -11.03 -3.70 -2.54
C ALA A 57 -11.87 -4.98 -2.57
N LEU A 58 -13.10 -4.94 -2.06
CA LEU A 58 -14.04 -6.07 -2.10
C LEU A 58 -14.49 -6.38 -3.53
N ALA A 59 -14.74 -5.37 -4.35
CA ALA A 59 -15.07 -5.54 -5.77
C ALA A 59 -13.93 -6.23 -6.52
N ARG A 60 -12.67 -5.86 -6.23
CA ARG A 60 -11.50 -6.51 -6.81
C ARG A 60 -11.35 -7.96 -6.33
N GLU A 61 -11.52 -8.21 -5.05
CA GLU A 61 -11.46 -9.56 -4.46
C GLU A 61 -12.51 -10.50 -5.05
N ALA A 62 -13.70 -9.98 -5.38
CA ALA A 62 -14.77 -10.72 -6.00
C ALA A 62 -14.45 -11.22 -7.43
N THR A 63 -13.52 -10.57 -8.13
CA THR A 63 -13.10 -10.98 -9.48
C THR A 63 -12.16 -12.17 -9.46
N ALA A 64 -11.26 -12.24 -8.49
CA ALA A 64 -10.35 -13.36 -8.26
C ALA A 64 -9.82 -13.33 -6.83
N PRO A 65 -9.79 -14.47 -6.13
CA PRO A 65 -9.24 -14.56 -4.79
C PRO A 65 -7.78 -14.12 -4.74
N THR A 66 -7.39 -13.47 -3.64
CA THR A 66 -6.03 -12.97 -3.45
C THR A 66 -5.21 -13.76 -2.43
N GLY A 67 -5.76 -14.87 -1.91
CA GLY A 67 -5.01 -15.82 -1.10
C GLY A 67 -3.93 -16.53 -1.91
N ILE A 68 -2.75 -16.65 -1.31
CA ILE A 68 -1.62 -17.39 -1.89
C ILE A 68 -1.14 -18.46 -0.91
N PRO A 69 -0.48 -19.54 -1.40
CA PRO A 69 0.01 -20.62 -0.55
C PRO A 69 0.90 -20.10 0.60
N GLY A 70 0.79 -20.75 1.76
CA GLY A 70 1.59 -20.43 2.94
C GLY A 70 0.90 -19.51 3.95
N GLY A 71 -0.42 -19.39 3.92
CA GLY A 71 -1.18 -18.60 4.90
C GLY A 71 -1.10 -17.10 4.69
N ILE A 72 -1.08 -16.65 3.45
CA ILE A 72 -0.89 -15.25 3.06
C ILE A 72 -2.03 -14.81 2.14
N ALA A 73 -2.44 -13.55 2.26
CA ALA A 73 -3.36 -12.90 1.32
C ALA A 73 -2.89 -11.49 0.96
N ILE A 74 -3.18 -11.08 -0.27
CA ILE A 74 -2.81 -9.76 -0.78
C ILE A 74 -4.06 -9.08 -1.38
N PRO A 75 -5.06 -8.71 -0.57
CA PRO A 75 -6.14 -7.87 -1.07
C PRO A 75 -5.57 -6.54 -1.55
N HIS A 76 -6.03 -6.08 -2.71
CA HIS A 76 -5.49 -4.86 -3.31
C HIS A 76 -6.52 -4.19 -4.21
N CYS A 77 -6.40 -2.90 -4.38
CA CYS A 77 -7.20 -2.15 -5.34
C CYS A 77 -6.51 -0.85 -5.77
N ARG A 78 -7.01 -0.32 -6.89
CA ARG A 78 -6.82 1.07 -7.28
C ARG A 78 -8.14 1.79 -7.01
N SER A 79 -8.08 2.89 -6.30
CA SER A 79 -9.28 3.57 -5.84
C SER A 79 -9.10 5.09 -5.88
N PRO A 80 -10.13 5.85 -6.30
CA PRO A 80 -10.10 7.31 -6.20
C PRO A 80 -10.13 7.79 -4.75
N HIS A 81 -10.45 6.91 -3.80
CA HIS A 81 -10.45 7.19 -2.37
C HIS A 81 -9.06 7.16 -1.74
N VAL A 82 -8.05 6.67 -2.45
CA VAL A 82 -6.68 6.61 -1.97
C VAL A 82 -5.98 7.94 -2.22
N LEU A 83 -5.51 8.57 -1.15
CA LEU A 83 -4.80 9.85 -1.17
C LEU A 83 -3.29 9.68 -1.40
N ALA A 84 -2.74 8.59 -0.89
CA ALA A 84 -1.33 8.24 -1.06
C ALA A 84 -1.16 6.73 -1.16
N PRO A 85 -0.25 6.23 -2.04
CA PRO A 85 0.03 4.81 -2.13
C PRO A 85 0.40 4.23 -0.77
N SER A 86 -0.24 3.13 -0.39
CA SER A 86 -0.10 2.58 0.96
C SER A 86 -0.13 1.06 0.95
N LEU A 87 0.64 0.48 1.86
CA LEU A 87 0.64 -0.93 2.18
C LEU A 87 0.22 -1.10 3.64
N GLY A 88 -0.99 -1.59 3.86
CA GLY A 88 -1.47 -2.00 5.17
C GLY A 88 -1.09 -3.45 5.45
N PHE A 89 -0.77 -3.77 6.69
CA PHE A 89 -0.42 -5.11 7.11
C PHE A 89 -1.19 -5.51 8.36
N ALA A 90 -1.73 -6.73 8.34
CA ALA A 90 -2.31 -7.37 9.52
C ALA A 90 -1.77 -8.79 9.70
N ARG A 91 -1.29 -9.08 10.90
CA ARG A 91 -1.11 -10.45 11.36
C ARG A 91 -2.34 -10.82 12.18
N LEU A 92 -3.10 -11.79 11.68
CA LEU A 92 -4.36 -12.21 12.30
C LEU A 92 -4.10 -13.24 13.39
N ALA A 93 -4.83 -13.14 14.50
CA ALA A 93 -4.79 -14.14 15.56
C ALA A 93 -5.37 -15.49 15.12
N GLY A 94 -6.38 -15.47 14.23
CA GLY A 94 -6.96 -16.63 13.57
C GLY A 94 -6.83 -16.52 12.06
N GLY A 95 -6.73 -17.66 11.35
CA GLY A 95 -6.69 -17.66 9.90
C GLY A 95 -8.05 -17.35 9.28
N VAL A 96 -8.06 -16.67 8.14
CA VAL A 96 -9.25 -16.34 7.35
C VAL A 96 -9.07 -16.84 5.92
N ASP A 97 -10.10 -17.44 5.36
CA ASP A 97 -10.07 -17.99 4.00
C ASP A 97 -10.10 -16.89 2.94
N PHE A 98 -9.03 -16.78 2.17
CA PHE A 98 -8.89 -15.91 1.01
C PHE A 98 -8.83 -16.69 -0.32
N GLY A 99 -9.20 -17.97 -0.32
CA GLY A 99 -9.25 -18.79 -1.52
C GLY A 99 -7.88 -19.18 -2.06
N ALA A 100 -6.89 -19.43 -1.19
CA ALA A 100 -5.57 -19.90 -1.61
C ALA A 100 -5.64 -21.28 -2.24
N ALA A 101 -4.77 -21.55 -3.22
CA ALA A 101 -4.74 -22.81 -3.96
C ALA A 101 -4.40 -24.03 -3.10
N ASP A 102 -3.67 -23.85 -2.00
CA ASP A 102 -3.35 -24.91 -1.02
C ASP A 102 -4.45 -25.13 0.02
N GLY A 103 -5.53 -24.34 -0.01
CA GLY A 103 -6.63 -24.41 0.96
C GLY A 103 -6.31 -23.86 2.34
N GLU A 104 -5.13 -23.28 2.56
CA GLU A 104 -4.75 -22.71 3.86
C GLU A 104 -5.40 -21.34 4.07
N SER A 105 -5.83 -21.11 5.30
CA SER A 105 -6.33 -19.81 5.72
C SER A 105 -5.18 -18.82 5.92
N ALA A 106 -5.39 -17.57 5.48
CA ALA A 106 -4.40 -16.51 5.62
C ALA A 106 -4.37 -15.94 7.03
N ASN A 107 -3.19 -15.79 7.59
CA ASN A 107 -2.93 -15.05 8.82
C ASN A 107 -1.97 -13.88 8.64
N LEU A 108 -1.28 -13.79 7.51
CA LEU A 108 -0.55 -12.61 7.07
C LEU A 108 -1.31 -11.97 5.93
N VAL A 109 -1.83 -10.77 6.13
CA VAL A 109 -2.63 -10.05 5.13
C VAL A 109 -1.99 -8.72 4.80
N PHE A 110 -1.76 -8.49 3.51
CA PHE A 110 -1.17 -7.28 2.95
C PHE A 110 -2.22 -6.56 2.10
N MET A 111 -2.65 -5.38 2.50
CA MET A 111 -3.55 -4.58 1.69
C MET A 111 -2.75 -3.54 0.91
N ILE A 112 -2.77 -3.64 -0.41
CA ILE A 112 -2.19 -2.63 -1.29
C ILE A 112 -3.29 -1.67 -1.74
N ALA A 113 -3.17 -0.42 -1.33
CA ALA A 113 -4.06 0.66 -1.74
C ALA A 113 -3.30 1.64 -2.64
N ALA A 114 -3.68 1.71 -3.90
CA ALA A 114 -3.08 2.60 -4.89
C ALA A 114 -4.10 3.63 -5.39
N PRO A 115 -3.68 4.89 -5.65
CA PRO A 115 -4.54 5.87 -6.30
C PRO A 115 -5.02 5.38 -7.67
N ALA A 116 -6.21 5.81 -8.09
CA ALA A 116 -6.66 5.58 -9.44
C ALA A 116 -5.68 6.16 -10.45
N GLY A 117 -5.34 5.42 -11.50
CA GLY A 117 -4.37 5.81 -12.52
C GLY A 117 -2.91 5.46 -12.23
N ALA A 118 -2.59 4.94 -11.06
CA ALA A 118 -1.23 4.49 -10.69
C ALA A 118 -0.97 3.02 -11.09
N ASP A 119 -1.23 2.67 -12.35
CA ASP A 119 -1.26 1.28 -12.80
C ASP A 119 0.12 0.62 -12.77
N ASP A 120 1.13 1.28 -13.29
CA ASP A 120 2.50 0.74 -13.33
C ASP A 120 3.09 0.58 -11.93
N PHE A 121 2.89 1.55 -11.07
CA PHE A 121 3.31 1.50 -9.68
C PHE A 121 2.66 0.32 -8.94
N HIS A 122 1.36 0.14 -9.11
CA HIS A 122 0.60 -0.94 -8.48
C HIS A 122 1.12 -2.32 -8.90
N LEU A 123 1.35 -2.53 -10.21
CA LEU A 123 1.88 -3.79 -10.73
C LEU A 123 3.29 -4.08 -10.25
N LYS A 124 4.16 -3.07 -10.19
CA LYS A 124 5.54 -3.22 -9.68
C LYS A 124 5.57 -3.57 -8.21
N LEU A 125 4.73 -2.92 -7.41
CA LEU A 125 4.62 -3.21 -5.97
C LEU A 125 4.13 -4.64 -5.72
N LEU A 126 3.09 -5.06 -6.44
CA LEU A 126 2.58 -6.44 -6.38
C LEU A 126 3.68 -7.46 -6.71
N ALA A 127 4.41 -7.24 -7.79
CA ALA A 127 5.49 -8.14 -8.22
C ALA A 127 6.63 -8.22 -7.20
N LYS A 128 7.03 -7.10 -6.61
CA LYS A 128 8.08 -7.07 -5.58
C LYS A 128 7.65 -7.75 -4.30
N LEU A 129 6.44 -7.48 -3.84
CA LEU A 129 5.89 -8.12 -2.65
C LEU A 129 5.75 -9.63 -2.87
N ALA A 130 5.19 -10.05 -4.00
CA ALA A 130 5.04 -11.48 -4.33
C ALA A 130 6.39 -12.21 -4.34
N ARG A 131 7.44 -11.62 -4.90
CA ARG A 131 8.80 -12.20 -4.87
C ARG A 131 9.35 -12.31 -3.45
N GLY A 132 9.11 -11.29 -2.61
CA GLY A 132 9.50 -11.33 -1.20
C GLY A 132 8.79 -12.46 -0.44
N LEU A 133 7.51 -12.63 -0.69
CA LEU A 133 6.68 -13.64 -0.02
C LEU A 133 7.04 -15.09 -0.39
N MET A 134 7.80 -15.30 -1.45
CA MET A 134 8.38 -16.61 -1.80
C MET A 134 9.64 -16.94 -0.98
N LYS A 135 10.18 -15.99 -0.24
CA LYS A 135 11.37 -16.19 0.60
C LYS A 135 10.96 -16.56 2.02
N PRO A 136 11.31 -17.77 2.50
CA PRO A 136 10.97 -18.20 3.87
C PRO A 136 11.51 -17.27 4.95
N GLU A 137 12.65 -16.64 4.73
CA GLU A 137 13.27 -15.69 5.67
C GLU A 137 12.39 -14.45 5.85
N PHE A 138 11.83 -13.94 4.76
CA PHE A 138 10.96 -12.76 4.79
C PHE A 138 9.64 -13.03 5.51
N THR A 139 8.95 -14.11 5.16
CA THR A 139 7.69 -14.49 5.82
C THR A 139 7.92 -14.89 7.27
N GLY A 140 9.01 -15.60 7.56
CA GLY A 140 9.41 -15.97 8.92
C GLY A 140 9.68 -14.75 9.80
N ALA A 141 10.37 -13.74 9.27
CA ALA A 141 10.62 -12.50 9.97
C ALA A 141 9.33 -11.75 10.31
N LEU A 142 8.36 -11.72 9.39
CA LEU A 142 7.05 -11.11 9.63
C LEU A 142 6.22 -11.86 10.67
N ARG A 143 6.30 -13.19 10.69
CA ARG A 143 5.61 -14.03 11.68
C ARG A 143 6.17 -13.85 13.09
N SER A 144 7.47 -13.60 13.21
CA SER A 144 8.17 -13.45 14.49
C SER A 144 8.36 -12.01 14.94
N ALA A 145 8.06 -11.03 14.11
CA ALA A 145 8.20 -9.61 14.46
C ALA A 145 7.38 -9.26 15.71
N ALA A 146 8.01 -8.57 16.65
CA ALA A 146 7.41 -8.22 17.92
C ALA A 146 6.68 -6.88 17.91
N THR A 147 7.09 -5.97 17.01
CA THR A 147 6.58 -4.59 16.97
C THR A 147 6.13 -4.17 15.56
N PRO A 148 5.17 -3.23 15.46
CA PRO A 148 4.82 -2.62 14.18
C PRO A 148 6.00 -1.97 13.46
N GLN A 149 6.95 -1.41 14.20
CA GLN A 149 8.16 -0.80 13.67
C GLN A 149 9.05 -1.82 12.96
N ASP A 150 9.21 -3.01 13.56
CA ASP A 150 9.98 -4.10 12.94
C ASP A 150 9.33 -4.56 11.62
N VAL A 151 8.01 -4.73 11.59
CA VAL A 151 7.28 -5.10 10.38
C VAL A 151 7.43 -4.04 9.30
N ALA A 152 7.23 -2.77 9.64
CA ALA A 152 7.39 -1.67 8.68
C ALA A 152 8.80 -1.63 8.09
N ARG A 153 9.84 -1.83 8.91
CA ARG A 153 11.23 -1.91 8.46
C ARG A 153 11.46 -3.11 7.53
N ILE A 154 11.04 -4.30 7.92
CA ILE A 154 11.21 -5.53 7.14
C ILE A 154 10.56 -5.41 5.75
N ILE A 155 9.33 -4.90 5.70
CA ILE A 155 8.61 -4.71 4.44
C ILE A 155 9.26 -3.61 3.60
N THR A 156 9.65 -2.48 4.19
CA THR A 156 10.33 -1.39 3.50
C THR A 156 11.61 -1.87 2.83
N GLU A 157 12.44 -2.62 3.52
CA GLU A 157 13.68 -3.18 2.98
C GLU A 157 13.42 -4.12 1.78
N GLN A 158 12.29 -4.81 1.77
CA GLN A 158 11.93 -5.71 0.66
C GLN A 158 11.38 -4.99 -0.57
N VAL A 159 10.56 -3.95 -0.38
CA VAL A 159 9.78 -3.37 -1.48
C VAL A 159 10.21 -1.97 -1.91
N GLN A 160 10.86 -1.20 -1.05
CA GLN A 160 11.06 0.24 -1.23
C GLN A 160 12.34 0.71 -1.92
N PRO A 161 13.48 -0.04 -1.98
CA PRO A 161 14.74 0.52 -2.50
C PRO A 161 14.67 1.09 -3.91
N GLU A 162 13.76 0.60 -4.77
CA GLU A 162 13.64 1.02 -6.17
C GLU A 162 12.37 1.83 -6.48
N LEU A 163 11.34 1.74 -5.61
CA LEU A 163 10.07 2.44 -5.85
C LEU A 163 10.12 3.92 -5.49
N LEU A 164 11.04 4.32 -4.62
CA LEU A 164 11.26 5.72 -4.27
C LEU A 164 11.89 6.53 -5.40
N GLU A 165 12.75 5.90 -6.21
CA GLU A 165 13.41 6.56 -7.35
C GLU A 165 12.44 6.84 -8.49
N GLU A 166 11.50 5.93 -8.75
CA GLU A 166 10.51 6.11 -9.81
C GLU A 166 9.38 7.08 -9.44
N GLY A 167 8.94 7.11 -8.17
CA GLY A 167 7.96 8.07 -7.69
C GLY A 167 8.46 9.51 -7.71
N ALA A 168 9.75 9.72 -7.48
CA ALA A 168 10.39 11.04 -7.55
C ALA A 168 10.53 11.53 -9.00
N GLN A 169 10.75 10.64 -9.96
CA GLN A 169 10.85 10.99 -11.38
C GLN A 169 9.49 11.30 -11.99
N ALA A 170 8.42 10.62 -11.61
CA ALA A 170 7.06 10.90 -12.07
C ALA A 170 6.53 12.24 -11.55
N ALA A 171 6.92 12.65 -10.35
CA ALA A 171 6.55 13.93 -9.77
C ALA A 171 7.38 15.11 -10.35
N GLY A 172 8.56 14.83 -10.90
CA GLY A 172 9.44 15.85 -11.52
C GLY A 172 9.15 16.12 -12.99
N ALA A 173 8.43 15.26 -13.69
CA ALA A 173 8.15 15.40 -15.13
C ALA A 173 6.92 16.26 -15.46
N GLY A 174 6.17 16.70 -14.46
CA GLY A 174 4.95 17.51 -14.63
C GLY A 174 5.14 19.03 -14.51
N GLY A 175 6.35 19.53 -14.37
CA GLY A 175 6.60 20.93 -14.01
C GLY A 175 7.44 21.80 -14.94
N ALA A 176 7.72 21.36 -16.17
CA ALA A 176 8.59 22.14 -17.05
C ALA A 176 8.11 22.13 -18.52
N ASP A 177 6.88 22.53 -18.76
CA ASP A 177 6.48 22.94 -20.11
C ASP A 177 5.30 23.92 -20.02
N GLY A 178 5.60 25.21 -19.96
CA GLY A 178 4.56 26.22 -19.93
C GLY A 178 5.01 27.66 -19.72
N ALA A 179 6.28 27.97 -19.89
CA ALA A 179 6.72 29.36 -19.72
C ALA A 179 7.83 29.77 -20.70
N ALA A 180 7.65 29.56 -22.00
CA ALA A 180 8.53 30.16 -23.00
C ALA A 180 7.85 30.27 -24.39
N GLU A 181 6.71 30.94 -24.48
CA GLU A 181 6.25 31.45 -25.78
C GLU A 181 5.23 32.58 -25.61
N ARG A 182 5.67 33.74 -25.15
CA ARG A 182 4.99 35.03 -25.34
C ARG A 182 5.96 36.19 -25.15
N ALA A 183 6.92 36.33 -26.01
CA ALA A 183 7.63 37.59 -26.18
C ALA A 183 8.35 37.64 -27.53
N ALA A 184 7.63 37.74 -28.62
CA ALA A 184 8.15 38.24 -29.87
C ALA A 184 6.98 38.52 -30.84
N ASP A 185 6.27 39.58 -30.65
CA ASP A 185 5.68 40.37 -31.73
C ASP A 185 5.17 41.71 -31.19
N ALA A 186 6.03 42.69 -31.21
CA ALA A 186 5.66 44.08 -31.16
C ALA A 186 6.85 44.91 -31.68
N GLY A 187 6.83 45.25 -32.98
CA GLY A 187 7.76 46.25 -33.44
C GLY A 187 8.08 46.13 -34.92
N SER A 188 7.24 46.63 -35.79
CA SER A 188 7.68 47.41 -36.93
C SER A 188 6.47 47.87 -37.75
N GLY A 189 6.23 49.15 -37.71
CA GLY A 189 5.24 49.82 -38.53
C GLY A 189 5.43 51.34 -38.41
N ALA A 190 6.47 51.85 -39.03
CA ALA A 190 6.58 53.27 -39.27
C ALA A 190 7.01 53.45 -40.72
N GLY A 191 6.19 54.18 -41.50
CA GLY A 191 6.46 54.68 -42.85
C GLY A 191 5.23 55.26 -43.44
#